data_8de594bcf53f217d8e29a077eb21a59c
#
_entry.id   8de594bcf53f217d8e29a077eb21a59c
#
_cell.length_a   1.000
_cell.length_b   1.000
_cell.length_c   1.000
_cell.angle_alpha   90.00
_cell.angle_beta   90.00
_cell.angle_gamma   90.00
#
_symmetry.space_group_name_H-M   'P 1'
#
loop_
_entity.id
_entity.type
_entity.pdbx_description
1 polymer ?
#
loop_
_entity_poly.entity_id
_entity_poly.type
_entity_poly.pdbx_seq_one_letter_code
_entity_poly.pdbx_strand_id
1 'polypeptide(L)'
;MADSSTGGAPGGMDEFAAEVRAFLNANAERRPDPAQAVQWGAGDDTIAYFSTDPPDVDRANADKARRWQGRRFDAGLGWITGPVEFGGRGLSTAHDLLYDAIESEYAVPDTGVLSVIGLGMIGPTILAHAQPHISRTYLPAMYSGQVIACQLFSEPGAGSDLASLSTRAEKDEAKNEWVLNGQKVWTSIAQHADIGMALCRTNPDQPKHKGITAFIVNMKAPGVDVRPLRQMTGGADFNEVFLTDVRVRDDYRLGNVDDGWRVALTTLMNERATVGGEGAGPAGRVLSLPFLTALLKENGRIDDGAARRQLAALHADMTATEYLNRQMARRMRGGEQPGPEASVSKLMYGQNLTRGTHFATEIVGPKLTADTGEWGAFSWTELLLSTPALRILGGTEEIMKNILAERVLGLPKEPGIDTKTPFREMRR
;
A
#
# COMPACT_ATOMS: atom_id res chain seq x y z
N MET A 1 13.81 -13.66 46.48
CA MET A 1 12.41 -14.10 46.31
C MET A 1 11.61 -12.84 46.16
N ALA A 2 11.31 -12.45 44.92
CA ALA A 2 10.40 -11.36 44.60
C ALA A 2 9.44 -11.91 43.55
N ASP A 3 8.21 -11.89 43.94
CA ASP A 3 7.02 -12.41 43.25
C ASP A 3 6.75 -11.58 42.01
N SER A 4 6.84 -12.15 40.84
CA SER A 4 6.49 -11.53 39.59
C SER A 4 5.01 -11.77 39.32
N SER A 5 4.20 -10.77 39.68
CA SER A 5 2.78 -10.71 39.39
C SER A 5 2.52 -10.87 37.89
N THR A 6 1.86 -11.91 37.56
CA THR A 6 1.30 -12.30 36.25
C THR A 6 0.33 -11.24 35.75
N GLY A 7 0.76 -10.42 34.78
CA GLY A 7 -0.16 -9.77 33.85
C GLY A 7 -0.86 -10.87 33.05
N GLY A 8 -2.19 -10.82 32.98
CA GLY A 8 -3.01 -11.85 32.35
C GLY A 8 -2.53 -12.21 30.95
N ALA A 9 -2.29 -13.49 30.72
CA ALA A 9 -1.98 -13.99 29.40
C ALA A 9 -3.16 -13.68 28.44
N PRO A 10 -2.93 -13.14 27.26
CA PRO A 10 -3.97 -13.05 26.23
C PRO A 10 -4.47 -14.47 25.94
N GLY A 11 -5.77 -14.64 25.78
CA GLY A 11 -6.40 -15.91 25.43
C GLY A 11 -5.64 -16.60 24.30
N GLY A 12 -5.59 -17.93 24.33
CA GLY A 12 -4.80 -18.72 23.37
C GLY A 12 -5.24 -18.42 21.92
N MET A 13 -4.41 -18.75 20.93
CA MET A 13 -4.71 -18.54 19.51
C MET A 13 -6.07 -19.10 19.09
N ASP A 14 -6.51 -20.23 19.70
CA ASP A 14 -7.80 -20.84 19.43
C ASP A 14 -8.97 -19.98 19.95
N GLU A 15 -8.82 -19.35 21.11
CA GLU A 15 -9.82 -18.44 21.68
C GLU A 15 -9.94 -17.17 20.83
N PHE A 16 -8.82 -16.62 20.40
CA PHE A 16 -8.80 -15.50 19.47
C PHE A 16 -9.44 -15.86 18.11
N ALA A 17 -9.13 -17.04 17.56
CA ALA A 17 -9.78 -17.51 16.33
C ALA A 17 -11.30 -17.64 16.47
N ALA A 18 -11.77 -18.14 17.62
CA ALA A 18 -13.21 -18.24 17.91
C ALA A 18 -13.87 -16.84 18.01
N GLU A 19 -13.23 -15.88 18.66
CA GLU A 19 -13.67 -14.47 18.73
C GLU A 19 -13.79 -13.87 17.33
N VAL A 20 -12.75 -13.99 16.49
CA VAL A 20 -12.75 -13.48 15.11
C VAL A 20 -13.87 -14.11 14.28
N ARG A 21 -14.03 -15.43 14.34
CA ARG A 21 -15.12 -16.13 13.62
C ARG A 21 -16.50 -15.71 14.11
N ALA A 22 -16.69 -15.49 15.40
CA ALA A 22 -17.96 -15.01 15.96
C ALA A 22 -18.28 -13.60 15.41
N PHE A 23 -17.31 -12.70 15.40
CA PHE A 23 -17.46 -11.35 14.83
C PHE A 23 -17.82 -11.41 13.33
N LEU A 24 -17.06 -12.18 12.54
CA LEU A 24 -17.27 -12.25 11.09
C LEU A 24 -18.59 -12.91 10.73
N ASN A 25 -19.00 -14.00 11.40
CA ASN A 25 -20.29 -14.64 11.20
C ASN A 25 -21.48 -13.72 11.49
N ALA A 26 -21.32 -12.77 12.42
CA ALA A 26 -22.38 -11.80 12.76
C ALA A 26 -22.43 -10.60 11.79
N ASN A 27 -21.34 -10.32 11.04
CA ASN A 27 -21.18 -9.07 10.29
C ASN A 27 -20.92 -9.23 8.78
N ALA A 28 -20.62 -10.44 8.30
CA ALA A 28 -20.27 -10.70 6.91
C ALA A 28 -20.75 -12.08 6.46
N GLU A 29 -20.98 -12.24 5.17
CA GLU A 29 -21.31 -13.53 4.56
C GLU A 29 -20.02 -14.33 4.30
N ARG A 30 -20.10 -15.64 4.49
CA ARG A 30 -18.98 -16.52 4.16
C ARG A 30 -18.87 -16.70 2.65
N ARG A 31 -17.65 -16.57 2.14
CA ARG A 31 -17.38 -16.85 0.72
C ARG A 31 -17.58 -18.33 0.42
N PRO A 32 -17.99 -18.69 -0.80
CA PRO A 32 -17.92 -20.08 -1.26
C PRO A 32 -16.49 -20.61 -1.16
N ASP A 33 -16.36 -21.91 -0.88
CA ASP A 33 -15.05 -22.57 -0.77
C ASP A 33 -14.22 -22.34 -2.05
N PRO A 34 -13.00 -21.78 -1.95
CA PRO A 34 -12.13 -21.59 -3.11
C PRO A 34 -11.74 -22.91 -3.82
N ALA A 35 -11.85 -24.06 -3.13
CA ALA A 35 -11.66 -25.37 -3.72
C ALA A 35 -12.84 -25.81 -4.63
N GLN A 36 -14.00 -25.15 -4.53
CA GLN A 36 -15.04 -25.31 -5.53
C GLN A 36 -14.55 -24.64 -6.80
N ALA A 37 -14.35 -25.45 -7.84
CA ALA A 37 -13.75 -25.06 -9.11
C ALA A 37 -14.22 -23.69 -9.58
N VAL A 38 -13.29 -22.85 -10.03
CA VAL A 38 -13.60 -21.59 -10.72
C VAL A 38 -14.63 -21.91 -11.79
N GLN A 39 -15.90 -21.55 -11.53
CA GLN A 39 -16.94 -21.68 -12.54
C GLN A 39 -16.79 -20.49 -13.47
N TRP A 40 -16.25 -20.76 -14.66
CA TRP A 40 -16.13 -19.74 -15.69
C TRP A 40 -17.50 -19.16 -16.04
N GLY A 41 -17.58 -17.85 -16.16
CA GLY A 41 -18.84 -17.16 -16.43
C GLY A 41 -19.70 -16.89 -15.19
N ALA A 42 -19.27 -17.24 -13.98
CA ALA A 42 -20.01 -16.99 -12.76
C ALA A 42 -19.41 -15.86 -11.93
N GLY A 43 -20.27 -14.96 -11.48
CA GLY A 43 -19.87 -13.82 -10.64
C GLY A 43 -19.27 -12.67 -11.44
N ASP A 44 -18.69 -11.73 -10.70
CA ASP A 44 -17.96 -10.57 -11.25
C ASP A 44 -16.61 -11.01 -11.82
N ASP A 45 -16.29 -10.58 -13.05
CA ASP A 45 -15.01 -10.82 -13.73
C ASP A 45 -14.05 -9.65 -13.63
N THR A 46 -14.38 -8.62 -12.86
CA THR A 46 -13.50 -7.46 -12.63
C THR A 46 -12.15 -7.90 -12.07
N ILE A 47 -11.09 -7.58 -12.78
CA ILE A 47 -9.70 -7.88 -12.40
C ILE A 47 -8.81 -6.64 -12.42
N ALA A 48 -9.42 -5.46 -12.49
CA ALA A 48 -8.73 -4.19 -12.43
C ALA A 48 -7.91 -4.09 -11.13
N TYR A 49 -6.67 -3.62 -11.25
CA TYR A 49 -5.83 -3.34 -10.08
C TYR A 49 -6.18 -1.98 -9.45
N PHE A 50 -6.56 -1.03 -10.29
CA PHE A 50 -7.03 0.29 -9.90
C PHE A 50 -8.52 0.38 -10.19
N SER A 51 -9.26 1.12 -9.35
CA SER A 51 -10.69 1.32 -9.57
C SER A 51 -10.95 2.08 -10.85
N THR A 52 -11.95 1.64 -11.60
CA THR A 52 -12.54 2.36 -12.72
C THR A 52 -13.92 2.92 -12.37
N ASP A 53 -14.31 2.83 -11.11
CA ASP A 53 -15.60 3.27 -10.60
C ASP A 53 -15.85 4.76 -10.86
N PRO A 54 -17.07 5.16 -11.16
CA PRO A 54 -17.47 6.56 -11.11
C PRO A 54 -17.25 7.19 -9.73
N PRO A 55 -17.02 8.50 -9.63
CA PRO A 55 -16.65 9.16 -8.36
C PRO A 55 -17.69 9.01 -7.23
N ASP A 56 -18.96 8.84 -7.55
CA ASP A 56 -20.03 8.59 -6.58
C ASP A 56 -19.98 7.16 -6.01
N VAL A 57 -19.69 6.17 -6.85
CA VAL A 57 -19.49 4.77 -6.46
C VAL A 57 -18.22 4.64 -5.62
N ASP A 58 -17.11 5.25 -6.07
CA ASP A 58 -15.83 5.27 -5.34
C ASP A 58 -16.01 5.86 -3.94
N ARG A 59 -16.71 6.99 -3.81
CA ARG A 59 -17.05 7.59 -2.51
C ARG A 59 -17.90 6.65 -1.65
N ALA A 60 -18.93 6.03 -2.23
CA ALA A 60 -19.77 5.09 -1.49
C ALA A 60 -18.99 3.87 -1.00
N ASN A 61 -18.00 3.40 -1.77
CA ASN A 61 -17.11 2.31 -1.38
C ASN A 61 -16.16 2.74 -0.25
N ALA A 62 -15.60 3.96 -0.32
CA ALA A 62 -14.81 4.52 0.79
C ALA A 62 -15.63 4.63 2.09
N ASP A 63 -16.90 5.03 2.01
CA ASP A 63 -17.78 5.08 3.17
C ASP A 63 -18.13 3.68 3.74
N LYS A 64 -18.25 2.66 2.87
CA LYS A 64 -18.42 1.26 3.32
C LYS A 64 -17.15 0.79 4.06
N ALA A 65 -15.98 1.09 3.52
CA ALA A 65 -14.68 0.78 4.13
C ALA A 65 -14.55 1.42 5.53
N ARG A 66 -14.88 2.71 5.65
CA ARG A 66 -14.89 3.42 6.95
C ARG A 66 -15.78 2.75 7.98
N ARG A 67 -17.03 2.42 7.59
CA ARG A 67 -17.99 1.76 8.48
C ARG A 67 -17.53 0.36 8.90
N TRP A 68 -16.95 -0.40 7.98
CA TRP A 68 -16.40 -1.72 8.28
C TRP A 68 -15.23 -1.61 9.26
N GLN A 69 -14.29 -0.73 8.99
CA GLN A 69 -13.14 -0.50 9.88
C GLN A 69 -13.58 -0.03 11.27
N GLY A 70 -14.61 0.80 11.37
CA GLY A 70 -15.21 1.21 12.66
C GLY A 70 -15.75 0.01 13.43
N ARG A 71 -16.52 -0.89 12.80
CA ARG A 71 -17.02 -2.11 13.44
C ARG A 71 -15.89 -3.02 13.94
N ARG A 72 -14.83 -3.18 13.12
CA ARG A 72 -13.63 -3.92 13.52
C ARG A 72 -12.98 -3.30 14.76
N PHE A 73 -12.84 -1.99 14.75
CA PHE A 73 -12.22 -1.25 15.86
C PHE A 73 -13.03 -1.36 17.14
N ASP A 74 -14.34 -1.20 17.08
CA ASP A 74 -15.26 -1.34 18.22
C ASP A 74 -15.25 -2.76 18.81
N ALA A 75 -15.00 -3.76 17.96
CA ALA A 75 -14.81 -5.15 18.39
C ALA A 75 -13.38 -5.45 18.87
N GLY A 76 -12.48 -4.47 18.92
CA GLY A 76 -11.06 -4.66 19.25
C GLY A 76 -10.25 -5.36 18.15
N LEU A 77 -10.79 -5.50 16.94
CA LEU A 77 -10.14 -6.17 15.80
C LEU A 77 -9.60 -5.17 14.75
N GLY A 78 -9.77 -3.86 14.97
CA GLY A 78 -9.33 -2.84 14.04
C GLY A 78 -7.85 -2.49 14.10
N TRP A 79 -7.18 -2.83 15.24
CA TRP A 79 -5.74 -2.65 15.42
C TRP A 79 -5.18 -3.68 16.41
N ILE A 80 -5.03 -4.90 15.94
CA ILE A 80 -4.68 -6.07 16.76
C ILE A 80 -3.30 -5.93 17.41
N THR A 81 -2.30 -5.46 16.66
CA THR A 81 -0.91 -5.32 17.13
C THR A 81 -0.62 -3.96 17.77
N GLY A 82 -1.53 -3.01 17.66
CA GLY A 82 -1.31 -1.64 18.11
C GLY A 82 -1.25 -1.46 19.63
N PRO A 83 -0.59 -0.39 20.11
CA PRO A 83 -0.52 -0.08 21.53
C PRO A 83 -1.91 0.13 22.15
N VAL A 84 -2.11 -0.41 23.33
CA VAL A 84 -3.40 -0.33 24.06
C VAL A 84 -3.80 1.14 24.36
N GLU A 85 -2.82 1.99 24.63
CA GLU A 85 -3.04 3.41 24.90
C GLU A 85 -3.67 4.20 23.73
N PHE A 86 -3.61 3.67 22.51
CA PHE A 86 -4.19 4.24 21.28
C PHE A 86 -5.35 3.40 20.73
N GLY A 87 -5.90 2.47 21.52
CA GLY A 87 -7.04 1.63 21.14
C GLY A 87 -6.65 0.33 20.41
N GLY A 88 -5.37 0.00 20.34
CA GLY A 88 -4.91 -1.31 19.90
C GLY A 88 -5.04 -2.38 21.00
N ARG A 89 -4.81 -3.65 20.64
CA ARG A 89 -4.88 -4.77 21.61
C ARG A 89 -3.51 -5.19 22.15
N GLY A 90 -2.42 -4.71 21.61
CA GLY A 90 -1.05 -5.12 22.01
C GLY A 90 -0.75 -6.59 21.76
N LEU A 91 -1.50 -7.25 20.87
CA LEU A 91 -1.29 -8.65 20.53
C LEU A 91 -0.13 -8.79 19.51
N SER A 92 0.28 -10.02 19.26
CA SER A 92 1.40 -10.30 18.36
C SER A 92 0.98 -10.26 16.87
N THR A 93 1.95 -10.11 15.97
CA THR A 93 1.76 -10.27 14.53
C THR A 93 1.15 -11.61 14.13
N ALA A 94 1.35 -12.66 14.95
CA ALA A 94 0.71 -13.95 14.70
C ALA A 94 -0.83 -13.89 14.80
N HIS A 95 -1.37 -13.05 15.70
CA HIS A 95 -2.82 -12.82 15.81
C HIS A 95 -3.33 -12.02 14.61
N ASP A 96 -2.58 -11.03 14.15
CA ASP A 96 -2.91 -10.22 12.97
C ASP A 96 -3.00 -11.10 11.71
N LEU A 97 -1.99 -11.92 11.47
CA LEU A 97 -1.98 -12.89 10.37
C LEU A 97 -3.10 -13.93 10.47
N LEU A 98 -3.46 -14.35 11.69
CA LEU A 98 -4.60 -15.26 11.89
C LEU A 98 -5.92 -14.59 11.58
N TYR A 99 -6.07 -13.30 11.97
CA TYR A 99 -7.24 -12.50 11.60
C TYR A 99 -7.39 -12.41 10.09
N ASP A 100 -6.33 -12.03 9.37
CA ASP A 100 -6.36 -11.91 7.90
C ASP A 100 -6.71 -13.24 7.22
N ALA A 101 -6.14 -14.34 7.70
CA ALA A 101 -6.43 -15.68 7.18
C ALA A 101 -7.92 -16.04 7.35
N ILE A 102 -8.51 -15.73 8.51
CA ILE A 102 -9.93 -15.99 8.77
C ILE A 102 -10.82 -15.02 7.98
N GLU A 103 -10.48 -13.71 7.95
CA GLU A 103 -11.26 -12.69 7.21
C GLU A 103 -11.34 -13.02 5.72
N SER A 104 -10.27 -13.60 5.14
CA SER A 104 -10.24 -14.00 3.72
C SER A 104 -11.35 -15.01 3.35
N GLU A 105 -11.88 -15.75 4.32
CA GLU A 105 -13.02 -16.67 4.13
C GLU A 105 -14.38 -15.96 3.99
N TYR A 106 -14.43 -14.62 4.20
CA TYR A 106 -15.68 -13.84 4.23
C TYR A 106 -15.71 -12.75 3.17
N ALA A 107 -16.91 -12.40 2.72
CA ALA A 107 -17.17 -11.29 1.81
C ALA A 107 -17.29 -10.00 2.64
N VAL A 108 -16.16 -9.32 2.83
CA VAL A 108 -16.08 -8.04 3.56
C VAL A 108 -15.87 -6.88 2.59
N PRO A 109 -16.22 -5.63 2.96
CA PRO A 109 -15.90 -4.45 2.17
C PRO A 109 -14.39 -4.32 1.96
N ASP A 110 -13.98 -3.88 0.78
CA ASP A 110 -12.58 -3.53 0.52
C ASP A 110 -12.19 -2.31 1.38
N THR A 111 -11.15 -2.47 2.18
CA THR A 111 -10.60 -1.42 3.05
C THR A 111 -9.32 -0.81 2.49
N GLY A 112 -8.92 -1.12 1.26
CA GLY A 112 -7.68 -0.64 0.64
C GLY A 112 -7.48 0.87 0.73
N VAL A 113 -8.56 1.65 0.62
CA VAL A 113 -8.56 3.11 0.81
C VAL A 113 -8.06 3.56 2.19
N LEU A 114 -8.18 2.72 3.21
CA LEU A 114 -7.71 2.99 4.57
C LEU A 114 -6.41 2.23 4.86
N SER A 115 -6.40 0.92 4.53
CA SER A 115 -5.42 -0.02 5.05
C SER A 115 -4.04 0.15 4.45
N VAL A 116 -3.92 0.39 3.14
CA VAL A 116 -2.60 0.38 2.47
C VAL A 116 -1.76 1.58 2.91
N ILE A 117 -2.22 2.80 2.64
CA ILE A 117 -1.43 4.01 2.91
C ILE A 117 -1.63 4.48 4.35
N GLY A 118 -2.88 4.63 4.78
CA GLY A 118 -3.17 5.16 6.10
C GLY A 118 -2.66 4.26 7.22
N LEU A 119 -3.20 3.06 7.32
CA LEU A 119 -2.91 2.17 8.44
C LEU A 119 -1.58 1.42 8.27
N GLY A 120 -1.23 1.03 7.04
CA GLY A 120 -0.01 0.28 6.78
C GLY A 120 1.27 1.12 6.74
N MET A 121 1.19 2.40 6.41
CA MET A 121 2.38 3.25 6.20
C MET A 121 2.42 4.47 7.13
N ILE A 122 1.37 5.30 7.11
CA ILE A 122 1.35 6.57 7.85
C ILE A 122 1.11 6.34 9.35
N GLY A 123 0.23 5.43 9.73
CA GLY A 123 -0.03 5.08 11.13
C GLY A 123 1.25 4.67 11.89
N PRO A 124 2.01 3.68 11.41
CA PRO A 124 3.31 3.33 12.01
C PRO A 124 4.31 4.48 12.02
N THR A 125 4.28 5.36 11.01
CA THR A 125 5.17 6.52 10.95
C THR A 125 4.79 7.57 12.00
N ILE A 126 3.49 7.84 12.20
CA ILE A 126 2.99 8.72 13.27
C ILE A 126 3.37 8.13 14.62
N LEU A 127 3.18 6.83 14.84
CA LEU A 127 3.53 6.16 16.08
C LEU A 127 5.02 6.34 16.42
N ALA A 128 5.91 6.29 15.43
CA ALA A 128 7.36 6.36 15.62
C ALA A 128 7.91 7.78 15.73
N HIS A 129 7.27 8.79 15.12
CA HIS A 129 7.88 10.10 14.92
C HIS A 129 7.03 11.30 15.35
N ALA A 130 5.74 11.11 15.59
CA ALA A 130 4.87 12.23 15.97
C ALA A 130 5.03 12.62 17.43
N GLN A 131 4.64 13.85 17.73
CA GLN A 131 4.48 14.28 19.12
C GLN A 131 3.29 13.55 19.79
N PRO A 132 3.33 13.33 21.11
CA PRO A 132 2.33 12.52 21.82
C PRO A 132 0.87 12.94 21.59
N HIS A 133 0.60 14.26 21.48
CA HIS A 133 -0.76 14.74 21.25
C HIS A 133 -1.25 14.42 19.82
N ILE A 134 -0.37 14.43 18.81
CA ILE A 134 -0.69 14.04 17.45
C ILE A 134 -1.01 12.54 17.39
N SER A 135 -0.19 11.70 18.03
CA SER A 135 -0.45 10.27 18.12
C SER A 135 -1.79 9.96 18.78
N ARG A 136 -2.10 10.61 19.90
CA ARG A 136 -3.38 10.46 20.61
C ARG A 136 -4.59 10.91 19.79
N THR A 137 -4.41 11.92 18.93
CA THR A 137 -5.50 12.45 18.09
C THR A 137 -5.73 11.55 16.88
N TYR A 138 -4.65 11.20 16.15
CA TYR A 138 -4.80 10.61 14.83
C TYR A 138 -4.79 9.09 14.81
N LEU A 139 -4.02 8.42 15.69
CA LEU A 139 -3.96 6.95 15.63
C LEU A 139 -5.32 6.30 15.90
N PRO A 140 -6.04 6.61 17.01
CA PRO A 140 -7.36 6.03 17.22
C PRO A 140 -8.34 6.39 16.09
N ALA A 141 -8.31 7.64 15.60
CA ALA A 141 -9.19 8.09 14.53
C ALA A 141 -8.92 7.40 13.18
N MET A 142 -7.67 7.13 12.86
CA MET A 142 -7.29 6.37 11.65
C MET A 142 -7.72 4.91 11.76
N TYR A 143 -7.36 4.23 12.85
CA TYR A 143 -7.65 2.81 13.03
C TYR A 143 -9.13 2.52 13.29
N SER A 144 -9.94 3.51 13.68
CA SER A 144 -11.41 3.43 13.71
C SER A 144 -12.08 3.83 12.39
N GLY A 145 -11.31 4.18 11.35
CA GLY A 145 -11.85 4.57 10.05
C GLY A 145 -12.44 5.99 9.99
N GLN A 146 -12.29 6.79 11.06
CA GLN A 146 -12.78 8.17 11.08
C GLN A 146 -11.90 9.12 10.25
N VAL A 147 -10.60 8.81 10.13
CA VAL A 147 -9.62 9.61 9.38
C VAL A 147 -8.96 8.76 8.31
N ILE A 148 -9.01 9.21 7.06
CA ILE A 148 -8.23 8.68 5.95
C ILE A 148 -6.97 9.54 5.78
N ALA A 149 -5.82 8.89 5.57
CA ALA A 149 -4.55 9.56 5.36
C ALA A 149 -3.96 9.24 3.98
N CYS A 150 -3.40 10.24 3.31
CA CYS A 150 -2.66 10.09 2.04
C CYS A 150 -1.19 10.50 2.18
N GLN A 151 -0.37 10.06 1.22
CA GLN A 151 1.08 10.28 1.19
C GLN A 151 1.43 11.37 0.15
N LEU A 152 1.87 12.54 0.62
CA LEU A 152 2.27 13.68 -0.21
C LEU A 152 3.80 13.70 -0.39
N PHE A 153 4.33 12.73 -1.15
CA PHE A 153 5.78 12.55 -1.33
C PHE A 153 6.25 13.00 -2.71
N SER A 154 5.88 12.26 -3.75
CA SER A 154 6.36 12.48 -5.13
C SER A 154 5.98 13.85 -5.67
N GLU A 155 6.84 14.39 -6.54
CA GLU A 155 6.63 15.64 -7.27
C GLU A 155 6.86 15.38 -8.77
N PRO A 156 6.42 16.26 -9.67
CA PRO A 156 6.68 16.09 -11.10
C PRO A 156 8.17 15.89 -11.45
N GLY A 157 9.08 16.50 -10.68
CA GLY A 157 10.53 16.35 -10.84
C GLY A 157 11.21 15.42 -9.85
N ALA A 158 10.49 14.76 -8.93
CA ALA A 158 11.08 13.95 -7.86
C ALA A 158 10.22 12.71 -7.55
N GLY A 159 10.47 11.63 -8.26
CA GLY A 159 9.86 10.31 -8.04
C GLY A 159 10.86 9.34 -7.41
N SER A 160 11.61 8.58 -8.22
CA SER A 160 12.65 7.66 -7.73
C SER A 160 13.76 8.38 -6.95
N ASP A 161 14.13 9.60 -7.37
CA ASP A 161 14.99 10.49 -6.58
C ASP A 161 14.14 11.41 -5.70
N LEU A 162 13.42 10.82 -4.76
CA LEU A 162 12.51 11.54 -3.85
C LEU A 162 13.24 12.62 -3.06
N ALA A 163 14.51 12.41 -2.72
CA ALA A 163 15.29 13.41 -2.00
C ALA A 163 15.50 14.72 -2.77
N SER A 164 15.23 14.75 -4.08
CA SER A 164 15.26 15.95 -4.90
C SER A 164 13.95 16.76 -4.90
N LEU A 165 13.02 16.46 -3.99
CA LEU A 165 11.79 17.22 -3.80
C LEU A 165 12.04 18.71 -3.56
N SER A 166 11.15 19.55 -4.10
CA SER A 166 11.26 21.01 -4.09
C SER A 166 10.09 21.75 -3.44
N THR A 167 8.99 21.07 -3.07
CA THR A 167 7.94 21.64 -2.21
C THR A 167 8.60 22.24 -0.98
N ARG A 168 8.48 23.57 -0.81
CA ARG A 168 9.14 24.29 0.27
C ARG A 168 8.26 24.40 1.49
N ALA A 169 8.86 24.49 2.66
CA ALA A 169 8.22 24.90 3.90
C ALA A 169 9.06 26.00 4.54
N GLU A 170 8.47 27.17 4.74
CA GLU A 170 9.11 28.33 5.33
C GLU A 170 8.52 28.59 6.72
N LYS A 171 9.39 28.79 7.71
CA LYS A 171 8.96 29.02 9.09
C LYS A 171 8.43 30.46 9.25
N ASP A 172 7.22 30.59 9.75
CA ASP A 172 6.67 31.83 10.30
C ASP A 172 6.89 31.84 11.82
N GLU A 173 8.02 32.41 12.23
CA GLU A 173 8.43 32.41 13.65
C GLU A 173 7.41 33.15 14.54
N ALA A 174 6.76 34.21 14.02
CA ALA A 174 5.81 35.00 14.79
C ALA A 174 4.55 34.20 15.19
N LYS A 175 4.17 33.24 14.34
CA LYS A 175 2.99 32.38 14.56
C LYS A 175 3.33 30.97 15.01
N ASN A 176 4.60 30.62 15.03
CA ASN A 176 5.08 29.26 15.22
C ASN A 176 4.42 28.26 14.25
N GLU A 177 4.34 28.65 12.97
CA GLU A 177 3.74 27.88 11.89
C GLU A 177 4.73 27.73 10.74
N TRP A 178 4.44 26.76 9.86
CA TRP A 178 5.13 26.59 8.57
C TRP A 178 4.17 26.94 7.43
N VAL A 179 4.70 27.60 6.40
CA VAL A 179 3.97 27.92 5.17
C VAL A 179 4.49 27.02 4.05
N LEU A 180 3.62 26.13 3.58
CA LEU A 180 3.95 25.13 2.58
C LEU A 180 3.53 25.60 1.18
N ASN A 181 4.46 25.50 0.22
CA ASN A 181 4.21 25.83 -1.19
C ASN A 181 4.85 24.80 -2.12
N GLY A 182 4.09 24.26 -3.04
CA GLY A 182 4.57 23.28 -4.04
C GLY A 182 3.47 22.44 -4.66
N GLN A 183 3.89 21.41 -5.37
CA GLN A 183 3.00 20.45 -6.05
C GLN A 183 3.44 19.03 -5.73
N LYS A 184 2.50 18.21 -5.32
CA LYS A 184 2.66 16.76 -5.18
C LYS A 184 1.89 16.05 -6.28
N VAL A 185 2.38 14.90 -6.69
CA VAL A 185 1.78 14.11 -7.78
C VAL A 185 1.78 12.62 -7.44
N TRP A 186 0.96 11.84 -8.12
CA TRP A 186 0.76 10.41 -7.88
C TRP A 186 0.27 10.11 -6.46
N THR A 187 -0.45 11.05 -5.86
CA THR A 187 -1.01 10.88 -4.52
C THR A 187 -2.25 10.02 -4.59
N SER A 188 -2.12 8.75 -4.17
CA SER A 188 -3.27 7.85 -4.09
C SER A 188 -4.28 8.33 -3.07
N ILE A 189 -5.57 8.18 -3.40
CA ILE A 189 -6.71 8.42 -2.49
C ILE A 189 -6.80 9.84 -1.89
N ALA A 190 -6.06 10.84 -2.42
CA ALA A 190 -6.11 12.20 -1.87
C ALA A 190 -7.50 12.82 -1.90
N GLN A 191 -8.36 12.41 -2.85
CA GLN A 191 -9.76 12.82 -2.97
C GLN A 191 -10.62 12.39 -1.75
N HIS A 192 -10.20 11.36 -1.02
CA HIS A 192 -10.87 10.85 0.18
C HIS A 192 -10.17 11.24 1.48
N ALA A 193 -8.94 11.75 1.40
CA ALA A 193 -8.09 11.96 2.57
C ALA A 193 -8.53 13.15 3.43
N ASP A 194 -8.48 12.95 4.74
CA ASP A 194 -8.66 14.00 5.74
C ASP A 194 -7.32 14.63 6.11
N ILE A 195 -6.24 13.83 6.12
CA ILE A 195 -4.88 14.29 6.37
C ILE A 195 -3.92 13.77 5.31
N GLY A 196 -2.85 14.53 5.06
CA GLY A 196 -1.73 14.14 4.22
C GLY A 196 -0.41 14.19 4.96
N MET A 197 0.45 13.20 4.79
CA MET A 197 1.82 13.25 5.27
C MET A 197 2.71 13.84 4.16
N ALA A 198 3.15 15.09 4.34
CA ALA A 198 3.93 15.84 3.35
C ALA A 198 5.42 15.87 3.70
N LEU A 199 6.28 15.60 2.70
CA LEU A 199 7.70 15.92 2.76
C LEU A 199 7.95 17.26 2.09
N CYS A 200 8.62 18.18 2.80
CA CYS A 200 8.91 19.52 2.31
C CYS A 200 10.38 19.89 2.52
N ARG A 201 10.93 20.71 1.63
CA ARG A 201 12.25 21.30 1.73
C ARG A 201 12.20 22.45 2.71
N THR A 202 12.86 22.30 3.87
CA THR A 202 12.99 23.32 4.89
C THR A 202 14.33 24.03 4.83
N ASN A 203 15.39 23.35 4.35
CA ASN A 203 16.73 23.92 4.25
C ASN A 203 17.41 23.54 2.93
N PRO A 204 17.44 24.44 1.93
CA PRO A 204 18.07 24.16 0.65
C PRO A 204 19.61 24.26 0.68
N ASP A 205 20.20 24.75 1.76
CA ASP A 205 21.65 24.87 1.97
C ASP A 205 22.29 23.56 2.40
N GLN A 206 21.48 22.58 2.77
CA GLN A 206 21.93 21.24 3.10
C GLN A 206 21.92 20.33 1.86
N PRO A 207 22.70 19.24 1.87
CA PRO A 207 22.59 18.18 0.87
C PRO A 207 21.15 17.65 0.77
N LYS A 208 20.77 17.13 -0.41
CA LYS A 208 19.37 16.80 -0.73
C LYS A 208 18.66 15.87 0.28
N HIS A 209 19.35 14.95 0.91
CA HIS A 209 18.80 14.07 1.95
C HIS A 209 18.69 14.72 3.33
N LYS A 210 19.29 15.90 3.51
CA LYS A 210 19.18 16.74 4.70
C LYS A 210 18.37 17.98 4.34
N GLY A 211 17.83 18.69 5.31
CA GLY A 211 17.01 19.87 5.01
C GLY A 211 15.64 19.53 4.44
N ILE A 212 15.12 18.33 4.71
CA ILE A 212 13.74 17.91 4.49
C ILE A 212 13.06 17.77 5.84
N THR A 213 11.81 18.21 5.95
CA THR A 213 10.97 18.00 7.14
C THR A 213 9.65 17.37 6.73
N ALA A 214 9.10 16.51 7.56
CA ALA A 214 7.81 15.87 7.37
C ALA A 214 6.72 16.55 8.20
N PHE A 215 5.53 16.72 7.62
CA PHE A 215 4.39 17.38 8.25
C PHE A 215 3.10 16.59 8.07
N ILE A 216 2.20 16.66 9.06
CA ILE A 216 0.81 16.27 8.88
C ILE A 216 0.05 17.51 8.40
N VAL A 217 -0.55 17.42 7.23
CA VAL A 217 -1.31 18.48 6.56
C VAL A 217 -2.79 18.15 6.63
N ASN A 218 -3.62 19.08 7.03
CA ASN A 218 -5.07 18.95 6.88
C ASN A 218 -5.42 19.10 5.39
N MET A 219 -5.96 18.09 4.76
CA MET A 219 -6.29 18.07 3.33
C MET A 219 -7.46 19.01 2.97
N LYS A 220 -8.18 19.51 3.96
CA LYS A 220 -9.26 20.49 3.80
C LYS A 220 -8.84 21.92 4.20
N ALA A 221 -7.53 22.13 4.44
CA ALA A 221 -7.02 23.47 4.79
C ALA A 221 -7.09 24.41 3.57
N PRO A 222 -7.26 25.73 3.80
CA PRO A 222 -7.12 26.71 2.74
C PRO A 222 -5.77 26.58 2.03
N GLY A 223 -5.79 26.62 0.70
CA GLY A 223 -4.60 26.48 -0.14
C GLY A 223 -4.26 25.04 -0.56
N VAL A 224 -4.96 24.03 -0.05
CA VAL A 224 -4.87 22.66 -0.55
C VAL A 224 -5.87 22.48 -1.70
N ASP A 225 -5.38 22.12 -2.89
CA ASP A 225 -6.20 21.85 -4.08
C ASP A 225 -5.86 20.45 -4.61
N VAL A 226 -6.84 19.56 -4.59
CA VAL A 226 -6.70 18.15 -4.99
C VAL A 226 -7.35 17.95 -6.36
N ARG A 227 -6.56 17.48 -7.34
CA ARG A 227 -7.02 17.28 -8.73
C ARG A 227 -6.80 15.85 -9.15
N PRO A 228 -7.86 15.08 -9.47
CA PRO A 228 -7.74 13.73 -9.97
C PRO A 228 -6.95 13.65 -11.28
N LEU A 229 -6.08 12.63 -11.39
CA LEU A 229 -5.34 12.30 -12.60
C LEU A 229 -6.03 11.15 -13.32
N ARG A 230 -6.54 11.40 -14.51
CA ARG A 230 -7.14 10.35 -15.32
C ARG A 230 -6.06 9.39 -15.84
N GLN A 231 -6.21 8.11 -15.51
CA GLN A 231 -5.33 7.03 -15.90
C GLN A 231 -5.77 6.46 -17.27
N MET A 232 -4.90 5.69 -17.92
CA MET A 232 -5.26 5.03 -19.18
C MET A 232 -6.27 3.90 -19.00
N THR A 233 -6.51 3.42 -17.79
CA THR A 233 -7.62 2.53 -17.42
C THR A 233 -8.98 3.21 -17.46
N GLY A 234 -9.01 4.56 -17.44
CA GLY A 234 -10.22 5.37 -17.30
C GLY A 234 -10.50 5.82 -15.87
N GLY A 235 -9.90 5.18 -14.86
CA GLY A 235 -10.01 5.55 -13.45
C GLY A 235 -9.20 6.79 -13.05
N ALA A 236 -9.26 7.16 -11.77
CA ALA A 236 -8.59 8.33 -11.22
C ALA A 236 -8.15 8.12 -9.76
N ASP A 237 -7.45 7.02 -9.48
CA ASP A 237 -6.97 6.70 -8.12
C ASP A 237 -5.86 7.62 -7.64
N PHE A 238 -5.13 8.24 -8.57
CA PHE A 238 -4.05 9.17 -8.26
C PHE A 238 -4.47 10.60 -8.45
N ASN A 239 -3.81 11.49 -7.71
CA ASN A 239 -4.11 12.92 -7.73
C ASN A 239 -2.83 13.74 -7.83
N GLU A 240 -2.96 14.95 -8.41
CA GLU A 240 -2.10 16.08 -8.12
C GLU A 240 -2.63 16.81 -6.89
N VAL A 241 -1.73 17.28 -6.05
CA VAL A 241 -2.09 18.09 -4.88
C VAL A 241 -1.24 19.35 -4.89
N PHE A 242 -1.90 20.49 -5.08
CA PHE A 242 -1.26 21.79 -5.02
C PHE A 242 -1.35 22.34 -3.61
N LEU A 243 -0.24 22.86 -3.11
CA LEU A 243 -0.12 23.53 -1.83
C LEU A 243 0.24 24.99 -2.11
N THR A 244 -0.66 25.92 -1.76
CA THR A 244 -0.47 27.35 -1.94
C THR A 244 -0.67 28.05 -0.60
N ASP A 245 0.41 28.50 0.01
CA ASP A 245 0.44 29.14 1.31
C ASP A 245 -0.28 28.34 2.41
N VAL A 246 -0.19 27.00 2.37
CA VAL A 246 -0.82 26.12 3.33
C VAL A 246 -0.10 26.24 4.67
N ARG A 247 -0.84 26.62 5.70
CA ARG A 247 -0.31 26.80 7.05
C ARG A 247 -0.40 25.55 7.88
N VAL A 248 0.71 25.16 8.49
CA VAL A 248 0.84 23.99 9.36
C VAL A 248 1.54 24.43 10.65
N ARG A 249 0.92 24.17 11.79
CA ARG A 249 1.53 24.46 13.09
C ARG A 249 2.79 23.61 13.29
N ASP A 250 3.78 24.13 14.01
CA ASP A 250 5.05 23.43 14.22
C ASP A 250 4.89 22.09 14.95
N ASP A 251 3.89 21.96 15.79
CA ASP A 251 3.62 20.74 16.55
C ASP A 251 2.98 19.60 15.68
N TYR A 252 2.63 19.88 14.42
CA TYR A 252 2.21 18.89 13.41
C TYR A 252 3.38 18.33 12.58
N ARG A 253 4.58 18.65 12.96
CA ARG A 253 5.79 18.12 12.38
C ARG A 253 6.08 16.70 12.89
N LEU A 254 6.52 15.83 12.00
CA LEU A 254 6.99 14.48 12.32
C LEU A 254 8.52 14.49 12.42
N GLY A 255 9.05 14.11 13.55
CA GLY A 255 10.47 14.16 13.84
C GLY A 255 11.03 15.58 13.99
N ASN A 256 12.34 15.77 13.85
CA ASN A 256 13.01 17.06 13.95
C ASN A 256 13.01 17.83 12.63
N VAL A 257 13.18 19.15 12.70
CA VAL A 257 13.43 19.97 11.51
C VAL A 257 14.68 19.43 10.79
N ASP A 258 14.64 19.40 9.47
CA ASP A 258 15.68 18.91 8.57
C ASP A 258 16.01 17.39 8.68
N ASP A 259 15.23 16.62 9.46
CA ASP A 259 15.36 15.15 9.64
C ASP A 259 14.23 14.34 8.97
N GLY A 260 13.46 14.98 8.11
CA GLY A 260 12.30 14.35 7.43
C GLY A 260 12.67 13.17 6.53
N TRP A 261 13.93 13.07 6.08
CA TRP A 261 14.38 11.91 5.33
C TRP A 261 14.35 10.61 6.17
N ARG A 262 14.71 10.68 7.45
CA ARG A 262 14.60 9.55 8.38
C ARG A 262 13.14 9.14 8.57
N VAL A 263 12.24 10.11 8.68
CA VAL A 263 10.80 9.87 8.74
C VAL A 263 10.28 9.20 7.46
N ALA A 264 10.72 9.71 6.28
CA ALA A 264 10.39 9.11 4.99
C ALA A 264 10.86 7.67 4.87
N LEU A 265 12.06 7.35 5.34
CA LEU A 265 12.58 5.96 5.32
C LEU A 265 11.70 5.01 6.16
N THR A 266 11.17 5.45 7.30
CA THR A 266 10.22 4.66 8.09
C THR A 266 8.96 4.36 7.27
N THR A 267 8.38 5.36 6.61
CA THR A 267 7.19 5.18 5.76
C THR A 267 7.47 4.23 4.61
N LEU A 268 8.60 4.42 3.89
CA LEU A 268 8.98 3.59 2.74
C LEU A 268 9.33 2.14 3.11
N MET A 269 9.80 1.90 4.34
CA MET A 269 10.00 0.52 4.85
C MET A 269 8.67 -0.18 5.07
N ASN A 270 7.70 0.50 5.67
CA ASN A 270 6.35 -0.02 5.86
C ASN A 270 5.64 -0.24 4.52
N GLU A 271 5.83 0.66 3.53
CA GLU A 271 5.31 0.52 2.17
C GLU A 271 5.73 -0.81 1.53
N ARG A 272 7.01 -1.15 1.58
CA ARG A 272 7.53 -2.40 1.02
C ARG A 272 6.94 -3.64 1.70
N ALA A 273 6.71 -3.57 3.01
CA ALA A 273 6.07 -4.65 3.74
C ALA A 273 4.58 -4.81 3.35
N THR A 274 3.88 -3.70 3.14
CA THR A 274 2.44 -3.69 2.81
C THR A 274 2.21 -4.06 1.34
N VAL A 275 2.95 -3.46 0.39
CA VAL A 275 2.76 -3.68 -1.07
C VAL A 275 3.33 -5.02 -1.53
N GLY A 276 4.35 -5.56 -0.86
CA GLY A 276 4.96 -6.86 -1.18
C GLY A 276 4.34 -8.04 -0.44
N GLY A 277 3.40 -7.79 0.49
CA GLY A 277 2.72 -8.84 1.26
C GLY A 277 1.75 -9.67 0.41
N GLU A 278 1.26 -10.77 0.96
CA GLU A 278 0.24 -11.63 0.35
C GLU A 278 -1.11 -10.89 0.25
N GLY A 279 -1.17 -9.86 -0.57
CA GLY A 279 -2.41 -9.23 -0.95
C GLY A 279 -2.94 -9.94 -2.19
N ALA A 280 -3.65 -10.99 -2.00
CA ALA A 280 -4.48 -11.56 -3.05
C ALA A 280 -5.67 -10.63 -3.33
N GLY A 281 -5.43 -9.43 -3.77
CA GLY A 281 -6.46 -8.64 -4.43
C GLY A 281 -7.02 -9.41 -5.64
N PRO A 282 -8.00 -8.88 -6.37
CA PRO A 282 -8.57 -9.54 -7.55
C PRO A 282 -7.52 -10.13 -8.48
N ALA A 283 -6.39 -9.43 -8.67
CA ALA A 283 -5.27 -9.85 -9.48
C ALA A 283 -4.61 -11.17 -9.01
N GLY A 284 -4.51 -11.43 -7.72
CA GLY A 284 -3.93 -12.68 -7.19
C GLY A 284 -4.80 -13.89 -7.52
N ARG A 285 -6.13 -13.73 -7.50
CA ARG A 285 -7.08 -14.79 -7.84
C ARG A 285 -6.98 -15.17 -9.32
N VAL A 286 -6.92 -14.18 -10.22
CA VAL A 286 -6.94 -14.41 -11.67
C VAL A 286 -5.62 -14.96 -12.21
N LEU A 287 -4.51 -14.74 -11.50
CA LEU A 287 -3.22 -15.36 -11.84
C LEU A 287 -3.07 -16.77 -11.23
N SER A 288 -4.06 -17.28 -10.51
CA SER A 288 -3.99 -18.64 -9.96
C SER A 288 -3.98 -19.70 -11.07
N LEU A 289 -3.28 -20.81 -10.82
CA LEU A 289 -3.22 -21.92 -11.78
C LEU A 289 -4.61 -22.44 -12.19
N PRO A 290 -5.58 -22.63 -11.27
CA PRO A 290 -6.94 -23.03 -11.66
C PRO A 290 -7.60 -22.03 -12.62
N PHE A 291 -7.51 -20.73 -12.37
CA PHE A 291 -8.12 -19.71 -13.21
C PHE A 291 -7.50 -19.63 -14.60
N LEU A 292 -6.15 -19.60 -14.69
CA LEU A 292 -5.44 -19.57 -15.97
C LEU A 292 -5.63 -20.88 -16.76
N THR A 293 -5.83 -22.01 -16.08
CA THR A 293 -6.20 -23.28 -16.73
C THR A 293 -7.62 -23.22 -17.30
N ALA A 294 -8.57 -22.62 -16.58
CA ALA A 294 -9.91 -22.39 -17.09
C ALA A 294 -9.88 -21.46 -18.31
N LEU A 295 -9.11 -20.37 -18.27
CA LEU A 295 -8.90 -19.47 -19.40
C LEU A 295 -8.44 -20.23 -20.67
N LEU A 296 -7.45 -21.15 -20.53
CA LEU A 296 -7.00 -21.99 -21.64
C LEU A 296 -8.11 -22.89 -22.19
N LYS A 297 -8.90 -23.51 -21.31
CA LYS A 297 -10.01 -24.40 -21.72
C LYS A 297 -11.07 -23.66 -22.50
N GLU A 298 -11.53 -22.51 -21.97
CA GLU A 298 -12.58 -21.71 -22.59
C GLU A 298 -12.20 -21.14 -23.96
N ASN A 299 -10.89 -20.88 -24.15
CA ASN A 299 -10.37 -20.38 -25.43
C ASN A 299 -9.85 -21.51 -26.35
N GLY A 300 -10.12 -22.79 -26.05
CA GLY A 300 -9.71 -23.93 -26.86
C GLY A 300 -8.21 -24.14 -26.96
N ARG A 301 -7.42 -23.61 -26.03
CA ARG A 301 -5.96 -23.64 -26.04
C ARG A 301 -5.34 -24.60 -25.01
N ILE A 302 -6.16 -25.44 -24.37
CA ILE A 302 -5.70 -26.35 -23.30
C ILE A 302 -4.67 -27.38 -23.79
N ASP A 303 -4.75 -27.79 -25.04
CA ASP A 303 -3.83 -28.75 -25.64
C ASP A 303 -2.68 -28.08 -26.40
N ASP A 304 -2.63 -26.75 -26.43
CA ASP A 304 -1.52 -26.00 -27.02
C ASP A 304 -0.25 -26.15 -26.18
N GLY A 305 0.72 -26.86 -26.74
CA GLY A 305 1.99 -27.14 -26.05
C GLY A 305 2.83 -25.89 -25.74
N ALA A 306 2.70 -24.80 -26.51
CA ALA A 306 3.36 -23.51 -26.22
C ALA A 306 2.70 -22.82 -25.04
N ALA A 307 1.38 -22.69 -25.06
CA ALA A 307 0.62 -22.08 -23.96
C ALA A 307 0.81 -22.84 -22.64
N ARG A 308 0.81 -24.17 -22.68
CA ARG A 308 1.06 -25.01 -21.49
C ARG A 308 2.47 -24.79 -20.90
N ARG A 309 3.51 -24.64 -21.73
CA ARG A 309 4.87 -24.33 -21.25
C ARG A 309 4.95 -22.95 -20.63
N GLN A 310 4.31 -21.94 -21.23
CA GLN A 310 4.25 -20.59 -20.66
C GLN A 310 3.54 -20.59 -19.31
N LEU A 311 2.37 -21.25 -19.20
CA LEU A 311 1.64 -21.38 -17.94
C LEU A 311 2.48 -22.10 -16.88
N ALA A 312 3.18 -23.18 -17.23
CA ALA A 312 4.03 -23.89 -16.28
C ALA A 312 5.20 -23.04 -15.78
N ALA A 313 5.84 -22.25 -16.65
CA ALA A 313 6.90 -21.33 -16.25
C ALA A 313 6.36 -20.22 -15.33
N LEU A 314 5.23 -19.62 -15.68
CA LEU A 314 4.58 -18.60 -14.83
C LEU A 314 4.22 -19.18 -13.47
N HIS A 315 3.64 -20.37 -13.42
CA HIS A 315 3.28 -21.04 -12.17
C HIS A 315 4.52 -21.31 -11.29
N ALA A 316 5.63 -21.72 -11.90
CA ALA A 316 6.88 -21.93 -11.17
C ALA A 316 7.41 -20.62 -10.55
N ASP A 317 7.40 -19.51 -11.29
CA ASP A 317 7.83 -18.19 -10.80
C ASP A 317 6.92 -17.68 -9.66
N MET A 318 5.62 -17.86 -9.80
CA MET A 318 4.64 -17.47 -8.77
C MET A 318 4.81 -18.31 -7.50
N THR A 319 4.99 -19.62 -7.66
CA THR A 319 5.23 -20.54 -6.53
C THR A 319 6.52 -20.20 -5.81
N ALA A 320 7.60 -19.88 -6.54
CA ALA A 320 8.86 -19.43 -5.94
C ALA A 320 8.67 -18.14 -5.13
N THR A 321 7.90 -17.18 -5.66
CA THR A 321 7.57 -15.92 -4.97
C THR A 321 6.77 -16.19 -3.69
N GLU A 322 5.79 -17.07 -3.74
CA GLU A 322 5.00 -17.47 -2.58
C GLU A 322 5.87 -18.09 -1.47
N TYR A 323 6.80 -18.97 -1.82
CA TYR A 323 7.73 -19.55 -0.83
C TYR A 323 8.64 -18.50 -0.20
N LEU A 324 9.13 -17.53 -0.97
CA LEU A 324 9.91 -16.40 -0.44
C LEU A 324 9.08 -15.56 0.55
N ASN A 325 7.84 -15.24 0.20
CA ASN A 325 6.93 -14.49 1.08
C ASN A 325 6.63 -15.27 2.37
N ARG A 326 6.37 -16.59 2.27
CA ARG A 326 6.18 -17.45 3.44
C ARG A 326 7.42 -17.51 4.34
N GLN A 327 8.61 -17.52 3.76
CA GLN A 327 9.86 -17.48 4.53
C GLN A 327 10.00 -16.15 5.27
N MET A 328 9.72 -15.02 4.60
CA MET A 328 9.74 -13.70 5.23
C MET A 328 8.70 -13.60 6.36
N ALA A 329 7.47 -14.05 6.13
CA ALA A 329 6.44 -14.07 7.16
C ALA A 329 6.82 -14.93 8.38
N ARG A 330 7.55 -16.03 8.18
CA ARG A 330 8.11 -16.83 9.31
C ARG A 330 9.14 -16.05 10.12
N ARG A 331 10.04 -15.33 9.45
CA ARG A 331 11.05 -14.49 10.13
C ARG A 331 10.38 -13.35 10.92
N MET A 332 9.40 -12.69 10.34
CA MET A 332 8.64 -11.62 11.01
C MET A 332 7.87 -12.14 12.24
N ARG A 333 7.29 -13.36 12.16
CA ARG A 333 6.68 -14.04 13.32
C ARG A 333 7.69 -14.32 14.43
N GLY A 334 8.94 -14.50 14.07
CA GLY A 334 10.08 -14.62 15.01
C GLY A 334 10.56 -13.29 15.59
N GLY A 335 9.92 -12.16 15.25
CA GLY A 335 10.29 -10.84 15.73
C GLY A 335 11.34 -10.11 14.88
N GLU A 336 11.76 -10.67 13.74
CA GLU A 336 12.68 -9.99 12.83
C GLU A 336 11.93 -8.88 12.05
N GLN A 337 12.60 -7.75 11.83
CA GLN A 337 12.09 -6.69 10.96
C GLN A 337 12.40 -7.02 9.49
N PRO A 338 11.53 -6.64 8.53
CA PRO A 338 11.81 -6.81 7.11
C PRO A 338 13.12 -6.11 6.71
N GLY A 339 14.03 -6.85 6.12
CA GLY A 339 15.28 -6.32 5.58
C GLY A 339 15.17 -5.88 4.11
N PRO A 340 16.30 -5.48 3.49
CA PRO A 340 16.34 -5.08 2.08
C PRO A 340 15.93 -6.21 1.12
N GLU A 341 16.01 -7.47 1.55
CA GLU A 341 15.53 -8.65 0.81
C GLU A 341 14.02 -8.62 0.53
N ALA A 342 13.22 -7.87 1.29
CA ALA A 342 11.80 -7.65 1.00
C ALA A 342 11.55 -7.03 -0.39
N SER A 343 12.57 -6.35 -0.94
CA SER A 343 12.51 -5.83 -2.31
C SER A 343 12.36 -6.92 -3.39
N VAL A 344 12.73 -8.19 -3.10
CA VAL A 344 12.52 -9.33 -4.02
C VAL A 344 11.03 -9.56 -4.22
N SER A 345 10.23 -9.57 -3.15
CA SER A 345 8.78 -9.82 -3.22
C SER A 345 8.09 -8.80 -4.11
N LYS A 346 8.38 -7.50 -3.90
CA LYS A 346 7.82 -6.42 -4.73
C LYS A 346 8.26 -6.53 -6.20
N LEU A 347 9.53 -6.82 -6.46
CA LEU A 347 10.06 -7.00 -7.80
C LEU A 347 9.37 -8.16 -8.53
N MET A 348 9.32 -9.33 -7.89
CA MET A 348 8.70 -10.53 -8.45
C MET A 348 7.18 -10.36 -8.63
N TYR A 349 6.50 -9.70 -7.71
CA TYR A 349 5.07 -9.40 -7.83
C TYR A 349 4.76 -8.63 -9.13
N GLY A 350 5.43 -7.51 -9.37
CA GLY A 350 5.23 -6.72 -10.58
C GLY A 350 5.55 -7.49 -11.86
N GLN A 351 6.63 -8.28 -11.84
CA GLN A 351 7.03 -9.10 -12.99
C GLN A 351 6.06 -10.24 -13.26
N ASN A 352 5.63 -10.97 -12.25
CA ASN A 352 4.70 -12.08 -12.39
C ASN A 352 3.33 -11.60 -12.88
N LEU A 353 2.85 -10.47 -12.35
CA LEU A 353 1.58 -9.89 -12.79
C LEU A 353 1.67 -9.45 -14.26
N THR A 354 2.76 -8.79 -14.67
CA THR A 354 2.98 -8.40 -16.06
C THR A 354 3.03 -9.63 -16.99
N ARG A 355 3.79 -10.67 -16.63
CA ARG A 355 3.89 -11.91 -17.44
C ARG A 355 2.55 -12.64 -17.52
N GLY A 356 1.83 -12.75 -16.40
CA GLY A 356 0.52 -13.39 -16.35
C GLY A 356 -0.52 -12.66 -17.18
N THR A 357 -0.50 -11.33 -17.17
CA THR A 357 -1.37 -10.50 -18.00
C THR A 357 -1.04 -10.68 -19.48
N HIS A 358 0.24 -10.63 -19.86
CA HIS A 358 0.65 -10.87 -21.26
C HIS A 358 0.25 -12.28 -21.72
N PHE A 359 0.45 -13.31 -20.89
CA PHE A 359 -0.03 -14.65 -21.18
C PHE A 359 -1.53 -14.68 -21.46
N ALA A 360 -2.33 -14.06 -20.58
CA ALA A 360 -3.78 -14.01 -20.77
C ALA A 360 -4.18 -13.24 -22.04
N THR A 361 -3.51 -12.13 -22.35
CA THR A 361 -3.77 -11.36 -23.58
C THR A 361 -3.48 -12.14 -24.86
N GLU A 362 -2.44 -12.99 -24.88
CA GLU A 362 -2.15 -13.91 -25.99
C GLU A 362 -3.23 -14.99 -26.17
N ILE A 363 -3.88 -15.42 -25.08
CA ILE A 363 -4.93 -16.42 -25.13
C ILE A 363 -6.27 -15.82 -25.56
N VAL A 364 -6.65 -14.67 -24.99
CA VAL A 364 -7.91 -13.98 -25.26
C VAL A 364 -7.93 -13.34 -26.66
N GLY A 365 -6.77 -12.80 -27.10
CA GLY A 365 -6.58 -12.25 -28.44
C GLY A 365 -7.50 -11.05 -28.75
N PRO A 366 -8.16 -11.01 -29.93
CA PRO A 366 -8.93 -9.83 -30.36
C PRO A 366 -10.11 -9.44 -29.46
N LYS A 367 -10.58 -10.32 -28.59
CA LYS A 367 -11.68 -10.03 -27.64
C LYS A 367 -11.34 -8.96 -26.62
N LEU A 368 -10.04 -8.59 -26.49
CA LEU A 368 -9.56 -7.49 -25.64
C LEU A 368 -9.91 -6.10 -26.18
N THR A 369 -10.25 -5.97 -27.47
CA THR A 369 -10.35 -4.65 -28.11
C THR A 369 -11.66 -3.92 -27.84
N ALA A 370 -12.69 -4.62 -27.42
CA ALA A 370 -14.01 -4.05 -27.10
C ALA A 370 -14.70 -4.86 -26.03
N ASP A 371 -15.37 -4.15 -25.12
CA ASP A 371 -16.25 -4.79 -24.16
C ASP A 371 -17.52 -5.26 -24.87
N THR A 372 -17.68 -6.57 -24.98
CA THR A 372 -18.87 -7.21 -25.54
C THR A 372 -19.76 -7.82 -24.46
N GLY A 373 -19.43 -7.64 -23.18
CA GLY A 373 -20.07 -8.32 -22.06
C GLY A 373 -19.69 -9.81 -21.94
N GLU A 374 -18.73 -10.30 -22.74
CA GLU A 374 -18.23 -11.68 -22.60
C GLU A 374 -17.36 -11.79 -21.34
N TRP A 375 -17.80 -12.62 -20.39
CA TRP A 375 -17.13 -12.82 -19.12
C TRP A 375 -15.68 -13.31 -19.31
N GLY A 376 -14.73 -12.70 -18.61
CA GLY A 376 -13.31 -13.08 -18.65
C GLY A 376 -12.60 -12.69 -19.95
N ALA A 377 -13.13 -11.74 -20.71
CA ALA A 377 -12.53 -11.22 -21.93
C ALA A 377 -11.97 -9.80 -21.74
N PHE A 378 -12.82 -8.78 -21.73
CA PHE A 378 -12.39 -7.37 -21.69
C PHE A 378 -11.75 -6.98 -20.35
N SER A 379 -12.09 -7.60 -19.25
CA SER A 379 -11.50 -7.41 -17.94
C SER A 379 -9.95 -7.55 -17.92
N TRP A 380 -9.38 -8.38 -18.80
CA TRP A 380 -7.93 -8.47 -18.98
C TRP A 380 -7.31 -7.21 -19.56
N THR A 381 -8.06 -6.41 -20.30
CA THR A 381 -7.62 -5.11 -20.81
C THR A 381 -7.38 -4.13 -19.67
N GLU A 382 -8.25 -4.10 -18.69
CA GLU A 382 -8.09 -3.24 -17.51
C GLU A 382 -6.83 -3.62 -16.73
N LEU A 383 -6.59 -4.91 -16.53
CA LEU A 383 -5.37 -5.37 -15.88
C LEU A 383 -4.13 -5.05 -16.73
N LEU A 384 -4.18 -5.25 -18.06
CA LEU A 384 -3.07 -4.92 -18.97
C LEU A 384 -2.69 -3.44 -18.88
N LEU A 385 -3.68 -2.55 -18.83
CA LEU A 385 -3.45 -1.10 -18.71
C LEU A 385 -2.97 -0.69 -17.32
N SER A 386 -3.23 -1.51 -16.29
CA SER A 386 -2.79 -1.27 -14.91
C SER A 386 -1.35 -1.73 -14.65
N THR A 387 -0.88 -2.80 -15.31
CA THR A 387 0.41 -3.44 -14.99
C THR A 387 1.64 -2.54 -15.13
N PRO A 388 1.73 -1.56 -16.05
CA PRO A 388 2.88 -0.65 -16.11
C PRO A 388 3.08 0.15 -14.83
N ALA A 389 2.00 0.55 -14.16
CA ALA A 389 2.10 1.30 -12.90
C ALA A 389 2.73 0.45 -11.78
N LEU A 390 2.46 -0.86 -11.75
CA LEU A 390 3.00 -1.78 -10.74
C LEU A 390 4.53 -1.96 -10.82
N ARG A 391 5.11 -1.69 -11.98
CA ARG A 391 6.56 -1.69 -12.16
C ARG A 391 7.24 -0.42 -11.65
N ILE A 392 6.44 0.62 -11.38
CA ILE A 392 6.91 1.97 -11.03
C ILE A 392 6.58 2.30 -9.56
N LEU A 393 5.33 2.10 -9.14
CA LEU A 393 4.87 2.46 -7.79
C LEU A 393 5.60 1.65 -6.71
N GLY A 394 5.71 2.19 -5.50
CA GLY A 394 6.38 1.52 -4.38
C GLY A 394 7.89 1.31 -4.59
N GLY A 395 8.50 2.11 -5.47
CA GLY A 395 9.86 1.97 -5.99
C GLY A 395 9.92 1.17 -7.29
N THR A 396 10.60 1.74 -8.30
CA THR A 396 10.71 1.10 -9.62
C THR A 396 11.46 -0.22 -9.54
N GLU A 397 11.32 -1.08 -10.56
CA GLU A 397 12.09 -2.31 -10.67
C GLU A 397 13.60 -2.04 -10.59
N GLU A 398 14.08 -0.95 -11.18
CA GLU A 398 15.47 -0.52 -11.15
C GLU A 398 15.93 -0.18 -9.74
N ILE A 399 15.11 0.56 -8.99
CA ILE A 399 15.37 0.85 -7.57
C ILE A 399 15.40 -0.44 -6.75
N MET A 400 14.47 -1.36 -6.97
CA MET A 400 14.48 -2.67 -6.27
C MET A 400 15.75 -3.46 -6.60
N LYS A 401 16.16 -3.50 -7.88
CA LYS A 401 17.41 -4.15 -8.31
C LYS A 401 18.63 -3.51 -7.67
N ASN A 402 18.69 -2.17 -7.60
CA ASN A 402 19.80 -1.47 -6.94
C ASN A 402 19.86 -1.78 -5.43
N ILE A 403 18.72 -1.80 -4.74
CA ILE A 403 18.67 -2.18 -3.33
C ILE A 403 19.18 -3.62 -3.12
N LEU A 404 18.74 -4.56 -3.95
CA LEU A 404 19.19 -5.95 -3.87
C LEU A 404 20.68 -6.07 -4.19
N ALA A 405 21.16 -5.41 -5.24
CA ALA A 405 22.56 -5.42 -5.64
C ALA A 405 23.46 -4.89 -4.53
N GLU A 406 23.15 -3.70 -4.01
CA GLU A 406 24.01 -3.01 -3.05
C GLU A 406 23.91 -3.57 -1.63
N ARG A 407 22.68 -3.87 -1.16
CA ARG A 407 22.42 -4.18 0.25
C ARG A 407 22.29 -5.67 0.56
N VAL A 408 21.94 -6.49 -0.44
CA VAL A 408 21.81 -7.94 -0.27
C VAL A 408 23.03 -8.67 -0.84
N LEU A 409 23.45 -8.30 -2.06
CA LEU A 409 24.57 -8.94 -2.74
C LEU A 409 25.92 -8.27 -2.44
N GLY A 410 25.95 -7.08 -1.80
CA GLY A 410 27.17 -6.36 -1.45
C GLY A 410 27.94 -5.79 -2.64
N LEU A 411 27.25 -5.57 -3.78
CA LEU A 411 27.87 -4.95 -4.96
C LEU A 411 28.19 -3.46 -4.70
N PRO A 412 29.16 -2.88 -5.39
CA PRO A 412 29.48 -1.47 -5.28
C PRO A 412 28.28 -0.58 -5.61
N LYS A 413 28.18 0.55 -4.92
CA LYS A 413 27.20 1.58 -5.25
C LYS A 413 27.49 2.20 -6.61
N GLU A 414 26.42 2.64 -7.29
CA GLU A 414 26.56 3.35 -8.56
C GLU A 414 27.42 4.63 -8.39
N PRO A 415 28.42 4.86 -9.25
CA PRO A 415 29.25 6.06 -9.20
C PRO A 415 28.43 7.32 -9.50
N GLY A 416 28.75 8.43 -8.85
CA GLY A 416 28.22 9.74 -9.20
C GLY A 416 26.98 10.20 -8.41
N ILE A 417 26.52 9.43 -7.39
CA ILE A 417 25.48 9.94 -6.48
C ILE A 417 26.07 11.03 -5.60
N ASP A 418 25.72 12.28 -5.90
CA ASP A 418 26.13 13.43 -5.10
C ASP A 418 25.33 13.50 -3.80
N THR A 419 26.02 13.30 -2.70
CA THR A 419 25.45 13.36 -1.34
C THR A 419 25.98 14.52 -0.51
N LYS A 420 26.81 15.39 -1.09
CA LYS A 420 27.54 16.45 -0.37
C LYS A 420 27.16 17.85 -0.83
N THR A 421 26.85 18.04 -2.11
CA THR A 421 26.49 19.35 -2.65
C THR A 421 25.19 19.86 -2.06
N PRO A 422 25.11 21.12 -1.64
CA PRO A 422 23.86 21.75 -1.21
C PRO A 422 22.76 21.64 -2.28
N PHE A 423 21.52 21.39 -1.84
CA PHE A 423 20.40 21.20 -2.77
C PHE A 423 20.23 22.36 -3.76
N ARG A 424 20.44 23.61 -3.31
CA ARG A 424 20.31 24.79 -4.17
C ARG A 424 21.33 24.84 -5.31
N GLU A 425 22.47 24.16 -5.17
CA GLU A 425 23.57 24.13 -6.16
C GLU A 425 23.45 22.93 -7.12
N MET A 426 22.55 21.99 -6.84
CA MET A 426 22.34 20.84 -7.72
C MET A 426 21.70 21.30 -9.04
N ARG A 427 22.26 20.86 -10.15
CA ARG A 427 21.66 21.06 -11.47
C ARG A 427 20.30 20.33 -11.53
N ARG A 428 19.27 21.05 -11.85
CA ARG A 428 17.91 20.53 -12.07
C ARG A 428 17.72 20.09 -13.51
#